data_f1bbd253a00a42e3a3448ea572d32fd8
#
_entry.id   f1bbd253a00a42e3a3448ea572d32fd8
#
_cell.length_a   1.000
_cell.length_b   1.000
_cell.length_c   1.000
_cell.angle_alpha   90.00
_cell.angle_beta   90.00
_cell.angle_gamma   90.00
#
_symmetry.space_group_name_H-M   'P 1'
#
loop_
_entity.id
_entity.type
_entity.pdbx_description
1 polymer ?
#
loop_
_entity_poly.entity_id
_entity_poly.type
_entity_poly.pdbx_seq_one_letter_code
_entity_poly.pdbx_strand_id
1 'polypeptide(L)'
;MLSDDVKNQFPTLINDPNLVYLDSAASTQTHQSVLDKMNEYYEKKRCNVNRGDFKISQEVSQEIEDARESVANLIKAKPEQIMFTAGATEGLNIIAEWYRDAPVVIITEAEHTANILPWIAQGRTIKNGKLQVLPVTDQGTINISEAVKVFEKFPYAVLSI
;
A
#
# COMPACT_ATOMS: atom_id res chain seq x y z
N MET A 1 23.03 -4.21 -11.87
CA MET A 1 22.45 -5.49 -12.31
C MET A 1 22.23 -6.32 -11.05
N LEU A 2 21.08 -6.94 -10.86
CA LEU A 2 20.88 -7.88 -9.74
C LEU A 2 21.83 -9.06 -9.90
N SER A 3 22.39 -9.57 -8.80
CA SER A 3 23.20 -10.78 -8.83
C SER A 3 22.37 -11.99 -9.27
N ASP A 4 22.98 -12.98 -9.88
CA ASP A 4 22.29 -14.19 -10.30
C ASP A 4 21.64 -14.91 -9.10
N ASP A 5 22.23 -14.81 -7.91
CA ASP A 5 21.65 -15.32 -6.68
C ASP A 5 20.28 -14.73 -6.35
N VAL A 6 20.07 -13.43 -6.62
CA VAL A 6 18.77 -12.78 -6.42
C VAL A 6 17.78 -13.21 -7.50
N LYS A 7 18.19 -13.24 -8.77
CA LYS A 7 17.33 -13.67 -9.87
C LYS A 7 16.80 -15.09 -9.67
N ASN A 8 17.64 -15.99 -9.18
CA ASN A 8 17.32 -17.40 -8.93
C ASN A 8 16.28 -17.61 -7.80
N GLN A 9 15.85 -16.55 -7.15
CA GLN A 9 14.78 -16.60 -6.16
C GLN A 9 13.38 -16.30 -6.76
N PHE A 10 13.32 -15.97 -8.05
CA PHE A 10 12.09 -15.62 -8.75
C PHE A 10 11.82 -16.62 -9.89
N PRO A 11 10.85 -17.54 -9.74
CA PRO A 11 10.56 -18.59 -10.72
C PRO A 11 10.32 -18.07 -12.14
N THR A 12 9.64 -16.94 -12.28
CA THR A 12 9.40 -16.31 -13.59
C THR A 12 10.71 -16.00 -14.33
N LEU A 13 11.74 -15.53 -13.61
CA LEU A 13 13.04 -15.20 -14.18
C LEU A 13 13.92 -16.43 -14.42
N ILE A 14 13.68 -17.53 -13.68
CA ILE A 14 14.33 -18.82 -13.91
C ILE A 14 13.77 -19.49 -15.17
N ASN A 15 12.43 -19.47 -15.30
CA ASN A 15 11.72 -20.15 -16.40
C ASN A 15 11.92 -19.46 -17.75
N ASP A 16 12.22 -18.17 -17.75
CA ASP A 16 12.62 -17.42 -18.95
C ASP A 16 13.88 -16.58 -18.67
N PRO A 17 15.08 -17.14 -18.86
CA PRO A 17 16.34 -16.44 -18.61
C PRO A 17 16.57 -15.21 -19.50
N ASN A 18 15.85 -15.08 -20.62
CA ASN A 18 15.92 -13.95 -21.54
C ASN A 18 14.95 -12.83 -21.18
N LEU A 19 14.06 -13.04 -20.23
CA LEU A 19 13.09 -12.05 -19.80
C LEU A 19 13.80 -10.85 -19.14
N VAL A 20 13.55 -9.67 -19.71
CA VAL A 20 13.90 -8.38 -19.10
C VAL A 20 12.60 -7.78 -18.57
N TYR A 21 12.34 -7.97 -17.27
CA TYR A 21 11.13 -7.47 -16.63
C TYR A 21 11.38 -6.09 -16.01
N LEU A 22 10.72 -5.05 -16.52
CA LEU A 22 10.89 -3.66 -16.11
C LEU A 22 9.61 -3.02 -15.54
N ASP A 23 8.56 -3.82 -15.28
CA ASP A 23 7.24 -3.33 -14.86
C ASP A 23 6.92 -3.68 -13.39
N SER A 24 7.92 -3.70 -12.54
CA SER A 24 7.73 -3.97 -11.10
C SER A 24 6.89 -2.89 -10.38
N ALA A 25 6.77 -1.69 -10.97
CA ALA A 25 5.89 -0.65 -10.45
C ALA A 25 4.41 -1.04 -10.55
N ALA A 26 4.00 -1.74 -11.61
CA ALA A 26 2.65 -2.24 -11.78
C ALA A 26 2.45 -3.58 -11.05
N SER A 27 3.39 -4.52 -11.18
CA SER A 27 3.31 -5.83 -10.54
C SER A 27 4.69 -6.42 -10.33
N THR A 28 5.08 -6.64 -9.08
CA THR A 28 6.36 -7.26 -8.73
C THR A 28 6.30 -8.77 -8.93
N GLN A 29 7.40 -9.36 -9.42
CA GLN A 29 7.53 -10.81 -9.53
C GLN A 29 7.49 -11.47 -8.14
N THR A 30 6.89 -12.66 -8.07
CA THR A 30 6.70 -13.37 -6.80
C THR A 30 7.96 -14.18 -6.46
N HIS A 31 8.49 -13.95 -5.27
CA HIS A 31 9.62 -14.69 -4.73
C HIS A 31 9.22 -16.14 -4.41
N GLN A 32 10.14 -17.10 -4.60
CA GLN A 32 9.85 -18.53 -4.37
C GLN A 32 9.32 -18.82 -2.97
N SER A 33 9.89 -18.20 -1.93
CA SER A 33 9.44 -18.43 -0.55
C SER A 33 7.98 -18.02 -0.30
N VAL A 34 7.46 -17.05 -1.05
CA VAL A 34 6.04 -16.66 -0.98
C VAL A 34 5.16 -17.75 -1.56
N LEU A 35 5.55 -18.31 -2.73
CA LEU A 35 4.84 -19.42 -3.36
C LEU A 35 4.85 -20.65 -2.45
N ASP A 36 5.99 -20.97 -1.86
CA ASP A 36 6.13 -22.10 -0.94
C ASP A 36 5.24 -21.94 0.30
N LYS A 37 5.17 -20.73 0.85
CA LYS A 37 4.31 -20.43 2.01
C LYS A 37 2.82 -20.50 1.66
N MET A 38 2.44 -20.03 0.48
CA MET A 38 1.07 -20.14 -0.01
C MET A 38 0.69 -21.61 -0.22
N ASN A 39 1.55 -22.40 -0.85
CA ASN A 39 1.33 -23.84 -1.03
C ASN A 39 1.20 -24.57 0.31
N GLU A 40 2.11 -24.30 1.26
CA GLU A 40 2.04 -24.86 2.61
C GLU A 40 0.69 -24.58 3.28
N TYR A 41 0.21 -23.33 3.18
CA TYR A 41 -1.10 -22.96 3.73
C TYR A 41 -2.22 -23.78 3.10
N TYR A 42 -2.31 -23.82 1.77
CA TYR A 42 -3.40 -24.52 1.08
C TYR A 42 -3.35 -26.02 1.23
N GLU A 43 -2.18 -26.62 1.28
CA GLU A 43 -1.99 -28.08 1.40
C GLU A 43 -2.15 -28.59 2.82
N LYS A 44 -1.74 -27.79 3.84
CA LYS A 44 -1.57 -28.30 5.20
C LYS A 44 -2.32 -27.53 6.29
N LYS A 45 -2.61 -26.24 6.06
CA LYS A 45 -3.05 -25.34 7.14
C LYS A 45 -4.32 -24.58 6.83
N ARG A 46 -5.01 -24.88 5.72
CA ARG A 46 -6.21 -24.13 5.34
C ARG A 46 -7.31 -24.30 6.38
N CYS A 47 -7.62 -23.23 7.10
CA CYS A 47 -8.62 -23.21 8.16
C CYS A 47 -9.20 -21.81 8.36
N ASN A 48 -10.21 -21.72 9.22
CA ASN A 48 -10.77 -20.44 9.65
C ASN A 48 -9.88 -19.83 10.75
N VAL A 49 -9.41 -18.62 10.50
CA VAL A 49 -8.52 -17.87 11.41
C VAL A 49 -9.34 -17.24 12.53
N ASN A 50 -8.79 -17.20 13.75
CA ASN A 50 -9.35 -16.54 14.94
C ASN A 50 -10.73 -17.08 15.43
N ARG A 51 -11.19 -18.21 14.92
CA ARG A 51 -12.51 -18.78 15.29
C ARG A 51 -12.50 -20.28 15.63
N GLY A 52 -11.34 -20.92 15.60
CA GLY A 52 -11.22 -22.35 15.87
C GLY A 52 -10.37 -22.62 17.11
N ASP A 53 -10.84 -23.55 17.97
CA ASP A 53 -10.12 -23.99 19.16
C ASP A 53 -9.13 -25.14 18.88
N PHE A 54 -9.02 -25.55 17.61
CA PHE A 54 -8.14 -26.63 17.19
C PHE A 54 -6.74 -26.12 16.78
N LYS A 55 -5.75 -26.99 16.90
CA LYS A 55 -4.33 -26.67 16.77
C LYS A 55 -3.96 -25.88 15.52
N ILE A 56 -4.43 -26.29 14.33
CA ILE A 56 -4.09 -25.62 13.06
C ILE A 56 -4.63 -24.18 13.04
N SER A 57 -5.84 -23.93 13.57
CA SER A 57 -6.40 -22.58 13.63
C SER A 57 -5.57 -21.66 14.54
N GLN A 58 -5.09 -22.16 15.67
CA GLN A 58 -4.23 -21.41 16.57
C GLN A 58 -2.86 -21.11 15.93
N GLU A 59 -2.26 -22.11 15.28
CA GLU A 59 -0.98 -21.94 14.56
C GLU A 59 -1.08 -20.88 13.46
N VAL A 60 -2.12 -20.93 12.62
CA VAL A 60 -2.30 -19.95 11.53
C VAL A 60 -2.62 -18.56 12.09
N SER A 61 -3.39 -18.48 13.16
CA SER A 61 -3.66 -17.20 13.82
C SER A 61 -2.36 -16.57 14.35
N GLN A 62 -1.48 -17.38 14.96
CA GLN A 62 -0.18 -16.90 15.42
C GLN A 62 0.71 -16.45 14.25
N GLU A 63 0.76 -17.23 13.16
CA GLU A 63 1.54 -16.84 11.97
C GLU A 63 1.11 -15.49 11.37
N ILE A 64 -0.18 -15.15 11.44
CA ILE A 64 -0.67 -13.83 10.99
C ILE A 64 -0.17 -12.72 11.93
N GLU A 65 -0.19 -12.95 13.24
CA GLU A 65 0.31 -11.94 14.19
C GLU A 65 1.83 -11.80 14.10
N ASP A 66 2.58 -12.87 13.88
CA ASP A 66 4.02 -12.84 13.63
C ASP A 66 4.36 -12.04 12.35
N ALA A 67 3.55 -12.21 11.30
CA ALA A 67 3.67 -11.42 10.07
C ALA A 67 3.37 -9.92 10.32
N ARG A 68 2.35 -9.63 11.13
CA ARG A 68 1.98 -8.26 11.55
C ARG A 68 3.12 -7.60 12.32
N GLU A 69 3.71 -8.32 13.27
CA GLU A 69 4.86 -7.84 14.04
C GLU A 69 6.08 -7.58 13.12
N SER A 70 6.33 -8.49 12.18
CA SER A 70 7.44 -8.35 11.21
C SER A 70 7.29 -7.09 10.35
N VAL A 71 6.07 -6.80 9.86
CA VAL A 71 5.78 -5.56 9.10
C VAL A 71 5.92 -4.34 10.00
N ALA A 72 5.39 -4.39 11.22
CA ALA A 72 5.49 -3.29 12.17
C ALA A 72 6.96 -2.94 12.46
N ASN A 73 7.79 -3.96 12.73
CA ASN A 73 9.22 -3.76 12.97
C ASN A 73 9.94 -3.15 11.77
N LEU A 74 9.61 -3.57 10.54
CA LEU A 74 10.20 -3.03 9.30
C LEU A 74 9.97 -1.52 9.16
N ILE A 75 8.76 -1.06 9.47
CA ILE A 75 8.39 0.36 9.34
C ILE A 75 8.47 1.14 10.66
N LYS A 76 9.01 0.53 11.73
CA LYS A 76 9.15 1.11 13.08
C LYS A 76 7.80 1.57 13.68
N ALA A 77 6.75 0.81 13.42
CA ALA A 77 5.42 0.97 14.00
C ALA A 77 5.17 -0.09 15.09
N LYS A 78 4.01 -0.04 15.73
CA LYS A 78 3.53 -1.08 16.63
C LYS A 78 2.60 -2.05 15.87
N PRO A 79 2.50 -3.35 16.26
CA PRO A 79 1.64 -4.32 15.59
C PRO A 79 0.17 -3.86 15.48
N GLU A 80 -0.38 -3.21 16.49
CA GLU A 80 -1.76 -2.71 16.49
C GLU A 80 -1.99 -1.52 15.54
N GLN A 81 -0.94 -0.98 14.94
CA GLN A 81 -1.00 0.06 13.90
C GLN A 81 -0.98 -0.53 12.47
N ILE A 82 -0.86 -1.84 12.35
CA ILE A 82 -0.81 -2.53 11.06
C ILE A 82 -2.17 -3.12 10.73
N MET A 83 -2.70 -2.79 9.57
CA MET A 83 -3.90 -3.39 9.01
C MET A 83 -3.56 -3.97 7.63
N PHE A 84 -3.80 -5.26 7.45
CA PHE A 84 -3.68 -5.90 6.14
C PHE A 84 -4.91 -5.58 5.30
N THR A 85 -4.68 -5.20 4.04
CA THR A 85 -5.72 -4.91 3.05
C THR A 85 -5.44 -5.72 1.78
N ALA A 86 -6.41 -5.81 0.87
CA ALA A 86 -6.22 -6.48 -0.42
C ALA A 86 -5.25 -5.72 -1.36
N GLY A 87 -4.89 -4.48 -1.01
CA GLY A 87 -3.93 -3.67 -1.74
C GLY A 87 -4.07 -2.18 -1.43
N ALA A 88 -3.19 -1.36 -2.03
CA ALA A 88 -3.16 0.09 -1.80
C ALA A 88 -4.51 0.78 -2.12
N THR A 89 -5.21 0.34 -3.15
CA THR A 89 -6.53 0.90 -3.51
C THR A 89 -7.54 0.76 -2.37
N GLU A 90 -7.62 -0.41 -1.72
CA GLU A 90 -8.51 -0.61 -0.58
C GLU A 90 -8.06 0.26 0.60
N GLY A 91 -6.76 0.24 0.92
CA GLY A 91 -6.20 1.06 1.99
C GLY A 91 -6.52 2.54 1.83
N LEU A 92 -6.35 3.11 0.63
CA LEU A 92 -6.66 4.50 0.33
C LEU A 92 -8.16 4.82 0.45
N ASN A 93 -9.04 3.90 0.05
CA ASN A 93 -10.48 4.06 0.25
C ASN A 93 -10.87 4.06 1.74
N ILE A 94 -10.26 3.19 2.55
CA ILE A 94 -10.47 3.15 4.00
C ILE A 94 -10.01 4.48 4.64
N ILE A 95 -8.82 4.96 4.27
CA ILE A 95 -8.31 6.24 4.78
C ILE A 95 -9.23 7.39 4.38
N ALA A 96 -9.67 7.44 3.13
CA ALA A 96 -10.59 8.48 2.68
C ALA A 96 -11.91 8.45 3.47
N GLU A 97 -12.42 7.27 3.79
CA GLU A 97 -13.63 7.13 4.61
C GLU A 97 -13.41 7.60 6.05
N TRP A 98 -12.28 7.30 6.67
CA TRP A 98 -11.97 7.79 8.03
C TRP A 98 -11.83 9.31 8.10
N TYR A 99 -11.34 9.94 7.01
CA TYR A 99 -11.20 11.39 6.91
C TYR A 99 -12.33 12.06 6.11
N ARG A 100 -13.50 11.44 6.03
CA ARG A 100 -14.67 11.96 5.31
C ARG A 100 -15.06 13.38 5.73
N ASP A 101 -14.91 13.70 7.01
CA ASP A 101 -15.27 15.00 7.56
C ASP A 101 -14.14 16.05 7.49
N ALA A 102 -12.97 15.69 6.94
CA ALA A 102 -11.89 16.65 6.76
C ALA A 102 -12.35 17.83 5.88
N PRO A 103 -12.06 19.07 6.28
CA PRO A 103 -12.55 20.24 5.56
C PRO A 103 -11.98 20.34 4.15
N VAL A 104 -10.71 20.01 3.98
CA VAL A 104 -9.96 20.08 2.72
C VAL A 104 -9.04 18.87 2.61
N VAL A 105 -8.88 18.37 1.41
CA VAL A 105 -7.84 17.38 1.06
C VAL A 105 -6.88 18.03 0.07
N ILE A 106 -5.61 17.81 0.27
CA ILE A 106 -4.52 18.27 -0.59
C ILE A 106 -3.89 17.02 -1.23
N ILE A 107 -3.79 17.02 -2.53
CA ILE A 107 -3.12 16.00 -3.36
C ILE A 107 -2.07 16.67 -4.23
N THR A 108 -1.24 15.88 -4.92
CA THR A 108 -0.40 16.39 -6.01
C THR A 108 -1.05 16.14 -7.38
N GLU A 109 -0.62 16.83 -8.41
CA GLU A 109 -1.09 16.56 -9.78
C GLU A 109 -0.47 15.26 -10.37
N ALA A 110 0.54 14.69 -9.71
CA ALA A 110 1.20 13.45 -10.12
C ALA A 110 0.61 12.20 -9.44
N GLU A 111 -0.50 12.34 -8.70
CA GLU A 111 -1.07 11.22 -7.95
C GLU A 111 -1.66 10.13 -8.85
N HIS A 112 -1.52 8.89 -8.38
CA HIS A 112 -2.23 7.77 -8.97
C HIS A 112 -3.75 7.90 -8.75
N THR A 113 -4.55 7.46 -9.71
CA THR A 113 -6.01 7.51 -9.63
C THR A 113 -6.60 6.83 -8.38
N ALA A 114 -5.96 5.78 -7.87
CA ALA A 114 -6.37 5.12 -6.62
C ALA A 114 -6.32 6.05 -5.40
N ASN A 115 -5.45 7.09 -5.41
CA ASN A 115 -5.38 8.10 -4.36
C ASN A 115 -6.33 9.29 -4.61
N ILE A 116 -6.70 9.56 -5.86
CA ILE A 116 -7.56 10.70 -6.20
C ILE A 116 -9.05 10.35 -6.11
N LEU A 117 -9.43 9.20 -6.67
CA LEU A 117 -10.84 8.84 -6.86
C LEU A 117 -11.65 8.71 -5.56
N PRO A 118 -11.12 8.18 -4.45
CA PRO A 118 -11.88 8.11 -3.20
C PRO A 118 -12.34 9.49 -2.69
N TRP A 119 -11.49 10.50 -2.85
CA TRP A 119 -11.83 11.88 -2.45
C TRP A 119 -12.85 12.53 -3.36
N ILE A 120 -12.76 12.30 -4.68
CA ILE A 120 -13.74 12.77 -5.66
C ILE A 120 -15.10 12.11 -5.41
N ALA A 121 -15.14 10.81 -5.12
CA ALA A 121 -16.36 10.07 -4.81
C ALA A 121 -17.11 10.64 -3.59
N GLN A 122 -16.41 11.30 -2.67
CA GLN A 122 -17.00 12.04 -1.55
C GLN A 122 -17.52 13.43 -1.93
N GLY A 123 -17.55 13.78 -3.22
CA GLY A 123 -18.01 15.09 -3.71
C GLY A 123 -16.99 16.22 -3.53
N ARG A 124 -15.71 15.90 -3.30
CA ARG A 124 -14.66 16.90 -3.21
C ARG A 124 -14.19 17.28 -4.61
N THR A 125 -14.09 18.55 -4.88
CA THR A 125 -13.63 19.08 -6.16
C THR A 125 -12.79 20.32 -5.95
N ILE A 126 -11.95 20.66 -6.95
CA ILE A 126 -11.25 21.95 -6.97
C ILE A 126 -12.26 23.10 -6.97
N LYS A 127 -13.36 22.95 -7.71
CA LYS A 127 -14.41 23.98 -7.84
C LYS A 127 -15.07 24.33 -6.51
N ASN A 128 -15.33 23.36 -5.63
CA ASN A 128 -15.94 23.63 -4.33
C ASN A 128 -14.90 23.93 -3.23
N GLY A 129 -13.62 23.98 -3.57
CA GLY A 129 -12.52 24.29 -2.67
C GLY A 129 -12.13 23.18 -1.68
N LYS A 130 -12.81 22.03 -1.72
CA LYS A 130 -12.56 20.90 -0.81
C LYS A 130 -11.44 19.97 -1.26
N LEU A 131 -10.97 20.14 -2.50
CA LEU A 131 -9.79 19.46 -3.05
C LEU A 131 -8.81 20.51 -3.54
N GLN A 132 -7.59 20.48 -3.05
CA GLN A 132 -6.48 21.30 -3.49
C GLN A 132 -5.45 20.42 -4.19
N VAL A 133 -4.88 20.92 -5.27
CA VAL A 133 -3.89 20.21 -6.05
C VAL A 133 -2.59 20.99 -6.03
N LEU A 134 -1.53 20.37 -5.54
CA LEU A 134 -0.20 20.94 -5.56
C LEU A 134 0.44 20.65 -6.92
N PRO A 135 0.90 21.67 -7.64
CA PRO A 135 1.61 21.45 -8.88
C PRO A 135 2.96 20.76 -8.64
N VAL A 136 3.35 19.93 -9.58
CA VAL A 136 4.69 19.36 -9.63
C VAL A 136 5.52 20.09 -10.70
N THR A 137 6.82 20.10 -10.52
CA THR A 137 7.76 20.64 -11.50
C THR A 137 7.91 19.69 -12.68
N ASP A 138 8.52 20.13 -13.77
CA ASP A 138 8.89 19.28 -14.93
C ASP A 138 9.79 18.09 -14.54
N GLN A 139 10.42 18.15 -13.37
CA GLN A 139 11.23 17.08 -12.79
C GLN A 139 10.44 16.12 -11.89
N GLY A 140 9.12 16.31 -11.78
CA GLY A 140 8.23 15.48 -10.93
C GLY A 140 8.37 15.75 -9.43
N THR A 141 8.94 16.89 -9.02
CA THR A 141 9.09 17.28 -7.61
C THR A 141 8.05 18.31 -7.20
N ILE A 142 7.64 18.29 -5.93
CA ILE A 142 6.73 19.28 -5.37
C ILE A 142 7.48 20.60 -5.15
N ASN A 143 6.87 21.71 -5.56
CA ASN A 143 7.36 23.03 -5.21
C ASN A 143 7.04 23.34 -3.74
N ILE A 144 8.05 23.22 -2.89
CA ILE A 144 7.90 23.37 -1.42
C ILE A 144 7.37 24.75 -1.05
N SER A 145 7.80 25.83 -1.74
CA SER A 145 7.31 27.19 -1.41
C SER A 145 5.82 27.38 -1.71
N GLU A 146 5.31 26.76 -2.76
CA GLU A 146 3.87 26.74 -3.06
C GLU A 146 3.11 25.84 -2.10
N ALA A 147 3.66 24.67 -1.77
CA ALA A 147 3.06 23.77 -0.80
C ALA A 147 2.87 24.44 0.57
N VAL A 148 3.88 25.15 1.07
CA VAL A 148 3.80 25.90 2.35
C VAL A 148 2.65 26.89 2.32
N LYS A 149 2.47 27.67 1.26
CA LYS A 149 1.34 28.62 1.14
C LYS A 149 -0.02 27.94 1.22
N VAL A 150 -0.15 26.76 0.62
CA VAL A 150 -1.38 25.98 0.68
C VAL A 150 -1.64 25.46 2.08
N PHE A 151 -0.62 24.94 2.78
CA PHE A 151 -0.73 24.47 4.17
C PHE A 151 -1.06 25.61 5.16
N GLU A 152 -0.46 26.78 4.99
CA GLU A 152 -0.80 27.96 5.79
C GLU A 152 -2.25 28.36 5.64
N LYS A 153 -2.79 28.25 4.42
CA LYS A 153 -4.20 28.56 4.14
C LYS A 153 -5.16 27.48 4.68
N PHE A 154 -4.73 26.22 4.73
CA PHE A 154 -5.55 25.08 5.13
C PHE A 154 -4.87 24.25 6.24
N PRO A 155 -4.73 24.78 7.45
CA PRO A 155 -3.93 24.14 8.53
C PRO A 155 -4.51 22.81 9.04
N TYR A 156 -5.77 22.50 8.72
CA TYR A 156 -6.46 21.25 9.10
C TYR A 156 -6.77 20.37 7.89
N ALA A 157 -6.08 20.56 6.77
CA ALA A 157 -6.24 19.71 5.61
C ALA A 157 -5.59 18.33 5.80
N VAL A 158 -6.13 17.35 5.13
CA VAL A 158 -5.47 16.05 4.94
C VAL A 158 -4.56 16.15 3.73
N LEU A 159 -3.30 15.80 3.87
CA LEU A 159 -2.36 15.62 2.78
C LEU A 159 -2.38 14.15 2.37
N SER A 160 -2.69 13.86 1.10
CA SER A 160 -2.75 12.52 0.53
C SER A 160 -1.84 12.46 -0.70
N ILE A 161 -0.65 11.89 -0.54
CA ILE A 161 0.42 11.78 -1.55
C ILE A 161 1.09 10.42 -1.51
#